data_dbbcf3624362ea50c4c7699e8cc81ff6
#
_entry.id   dbbcf3624362ea50c4c7699e8cc81ff6
#
_cell.length_a   1.000
_cell.length_b   1.000
_cell.length_c   1.000
_cell.angle_alpha   90.00
_cell.angle_beta   90.00
_cell.angle_gamma   90.00
#
_symmetry.space_group_name_H-M   'P 1'
#
loop_
_entity.id
_entity.type
_entity.pdbx_description
1 polymer ?
#
loop_
_entity_poly.entity_id
_entity_poly.type
_entity_poly.pdbx_seq_one_letter_code
_entity_poly.pdbx_strand_id
1 'polypeptide(L)'
;MNKVLLLLLASLSSLSAEAQHIGFEHHDYRSVGVYDRWEQSPFRDGRLTGHAAVTANPDTRGNTTDSVVAFRRSRWASNIYGVRIDLAEPFALSPQGRMVHVLIHRPQGGRVMLVGLGKRRDRAGQRTDVEQFWTYSVTDVPHGRWADAVFPVKSASGVDIHSLVIVPDAESPHQLAADWVAYIDDIAVDDNAEPRISPAATDAPVIDASATGEKGTVVTATSRNGTVVTADGQTLNAFATDRLKALAVKVVPAPGFRCKGLRIRYGQRLAGPQTEGGQPMWQEVYLGSDRFDGDRCTLPASCLNGEVEIEGDFVSVK
;
A
#
# COMPACT_ATOMS: atom_id res chain seq x y z
N MET A 1 40.72 14.94 -63.64
CA MET A 1 40.67 13.94 -62.54
C MET A 1 39.90 14.55 -61.40
N ASN A 2 38.60 14.28 -61.37
CA ASN A 2 37.72 14.78 -60.32
C ASN A 2 37.65 13.76 -59.15
N LYS A 3 38.08 14.18 -57.97
CA LYS A 3 37.90 13.40 -56.74
C LYS A 3 36.54 13.74 -56.18
N VAL A 4 35.62 12.80 -56.28
CA VAL A 4 34.32 12.86 -55.57
C VAL A 4 34.55 12.47 -54.10
N LEU A 5 34.37 13.43 -53.19
CA LEU A 5 34.42 13.23 -51.77
C LEU A 5 33.04 12.76 -51.32
N LEU A 6 32.90 11.47 -50.99
CA LEU A 6 31.69 10.87 -50.44
C LEU A 6 31.64 11.19 -48.96
N LEU A 7 30.79 12.15 -48.54
CA LEU A 7 30.46 12.36 -47.14
C LEU A 7 29.45 11.30 -46.72
N LEU A 8 29.88 10.32 -45.93
CA LEU A 8 28.96 9.45 -45.15
C LEU A 8 28.41 10.27 -43.98
N LEU A 9 27.17 10.74 -44.06
CA LEU A 9 26.42 11.16 -42.91
C LEU A 9 26.02 9.90 -42.15
N ALA A 10 26.75 9.58 -41.08
CA ALA A 10 26.26 8.64 -40.05
C ALA A 10 25.14 9.34 -39.29
N SER A 11 23.91 9.04 -39.64
CA SER A 11 22.75 9.39 -38.80
C SER A 11 22.85 8.57 -37.52
N LEU A 12 23.33 9.18 -36.42
CA LEU A 12 23.11 8.69 -35.09
C LEU A 12 21.61 8.84 -34.84
N SER A 13 20.85 7.81 -35.15
CA SER A 13 19.54 7.61 -34.55
C SER A 13 19.79 7.34 -33.06
N SER A 14 19.65 8.37 -32.23
CA SER A 14 19.44 8.17 -30.79
C SER A 14 18.18 7.34 -30.67
N LEU A 15 18.34 6.04 -30.38
CA LEU A 15 17.23 5.25 -29.85
C LEU A 15 16.87 5.89 -28.49
N SER A 16 15.95 6.83 -28.51
CA SER A 16 15.22 7.18 -27.27
C SER A 16 14.55 5.90 -26.83
N ALA A 17 14.91 5.40 -25.66
CA ALA A 17 14.21 4.27 -25.07
C ALA A 17 12.74 4.70 -24.96
N GLU A 18 11.87 3.92 -25.57
CA GLU A 18 10.43 4.18 -25.57
C GLU A 18 9.95 4.29 -24.13
N ALA A 19 9.13 5.29 -23.82
CA ALA A 19 8.58 5.47 -22.49
C ALA A 19 7.71 4.25 -22.17
N GLN A 20 7.98 3.57 -21.06
CA GLN A 20 7.13 2.49 -20.58
C GLN A 20 6.06 3.08 -19.68
N HIS A 21 4.83 2.71 -19.91
CA HIS A 21 3.68 3.15 -19.14
C HIS A 21 3.00 1.94 -18.46
N ILE A 22 2.64 2.07 -17.20
CA ILE A 22 1.95 1.05 -16.41
C ILE A 22 0.70 1.70 -15.80
N GLY A 23 -0.46 1.36 -16.36
CA GLY A 23 -1.77 1.76 -15.87
C GLY A 23 -2.54 0.58 -15.28
N PHE A 24 -3.69 0.87 -14.68
CA PHE A 24 -4.51 -0.15 -14.03
C PHE A 24 -5.83 -0.43 -14.75
N GLU A 25 -6.07 0.21 -15.89
CA GLU A 25 -7.21 -0.06 -16.77
C GLU A 25 -7.00 -1.27 -17.70
N HIS A 26 -5.76 -1.49 -18.16
CA HIS A 26 -5.46 -2.41 -19.27
C HIS A 26 -4.55 -3.57 -18.90
N HIS A 27 -4.34 -3.83 -17.60
CA HIS A 27 -3.49 -4.92 -17.11
C HIS A 27 -2.02 -4.83 -17.59
N ASP A 28 -1.43 -3.63 -17.57
CA ASP A 28 0.00 -3.43 -17.86
C ASP A 28 0.91 -3.91 -16.72
N TYR A 29 0.35 -4.66 -15.80
CA TYR A 29 1.00 -5.28 -14.64
C TYR A 29 0.60 -6.75 -14.53
N ARG A 30 1.39 -7.54 -13.80
CA ARG A 30 1.10 -8.96 -13.51
C ARG A 30 0.32 -9.14 -12.24
N SER A 31 0.75 -8.44 -11.19
CA SER A 31 0.11 -8.53 -9.88
C SER A 31 0.34 -7.27 -9.05
N VAL A 32 -0.57 -7.04 -8.12
CA VAL A 32 -0.48 -6.02 -7.08
C VAL A 32 -0.47 -6.72 -5.73
N GLY A 33 0.43 -6.33 -4.87
CA GLY A 33 0.57 -6.89 -3.53
C GLY A 33 1.22 -5.90 -2.58
N VAL A 34 1.80 -6.42 -1.52
CA VAL A 34 2.51 -5.62 -0.53
C VAL A 34 3.94 -6.12 -0.38
N TYR A 35 4.80 -5.24 0.11
CA TYR A 35 6.19 -5.54 0.40
C TYR A 35 6.59 -4.84 1.69
N ASP A 36 7.27 -5.56 2.56
CA ASP A 36 7.96 -5.00 3.70
C ASP A 36 9.37 -5.59 3.76
N ARG A 37 10.37 -4.74 3.90
CA ARG A 37 11.76 -5.18 4.00
C ARG A 37 12.06 -5.86 5.34
N TRP A 38 11.35 -5.49 6.38
CA TRP A 38 11.57 -6.06 7.70
C TRP A 38 11.19 -7.53 7.72
N GLU A 39 12.18 -8.40 7.96
CA GLU A 39 12.00 -9.86 7.85
C GLU A 39 10.98 -10.45 8.83
N GLN A 40 10.81 -9.82 9.98
CA GLN A 40 9.84 -10.20 10.99
C GLN A 40 8.48 -9.53 10.83
N SER A 41 8.32 -8.74 9.77
CA SER A 41 7.05 -8.08 9.51
C SER A 41 5.95 -9.10 9.24
N PRO A 42 4.79 -8.98 9.90
CA PRO A 42 3.63 -9.82 9.59
C PRO A 42 3.11 -9.60 8.17
N PHE A 43 3.50 -8.49 7.53
CA PHE A 43 3.10 -8.14 6.16
C PHE A 43 3.93 -8.82 5.08
N ARG A 44 5.03 -9.47 5.45
CA ARG A 44 5.96 -10.07 4.50
C ARG A 44 5.53 -11.46 4.01
N ASP A 45 4.83 -12.21 4.81
CA ASP A 45 4.51 -13.61 4.55
C ASP A 45 3.15 -13.86 3.89
N GLY A 46 2.49 -12.83 3.44
CA GLY A 46 1.19 -12.92 2.78
C GLY A 46 0.02 -13.27 3.70
N ARG A 47 0.21 -13.32 5.02
CA ARG A 47 -0.88 -13.57 5.97
C ARG A 47 -1.87 -12.44 6.03
N LEU A 48 -1.48 -11.27 5.56
CA LEU A 48 -2.34 -10.08 5.48
C LEU A 48 -2.68 -9.81 4.02
N THR A 49 -3.56 -10.61 3.47
CA THR A 49 -4.19 -10.35 2.17
C THR A 49 -5.06 -9.10 2.26
N GLY A 50 -5.21 -8.37 1.16
CA GLY A 50 -6.14 -7.27 1.06
C GLY A 50 -5.60 -5.90 1.52
N HIS A 51 -4.28 -5.71 1.65
CA HIS A 51 -3.68 -4.40 1.90
C HIS A 51 -3.42 -3.58 0.63
N ALA A 52 -3.50 -4.18 -0.54
CA ALA A 52 -3.41 -3.51 -1.83
C ALA A 52 -4.40 -4.14 -2.81
N ALA A 53 -5.12 -3.31 -3.55
CA ALA A 53 -6.07 -3.75 -4.57
C ALA A 53 -6.31 -2.65 -5.60
N VAL A 54 -6.63 -3.05 -6.84
CA VAL A 54 -7.15 -2.11 -7.84
C VAL A 54 -8.59 -1.77 -7.51
N THR A 55 -8.92 -0.48 -7.57
CA THR A 55 -10.22 0.08 -7.23
C THR A 55 -10.56 1.27 -8.12
N ALA A 56 -11.79 1.76 -8.04
CA ALA A 56 -12.16 3.02 -8.69
C ALA A 56 -11.34 4.20 -8.17
N ASN A 57 -11.03 5.13 -9.06
CA ASN A 57 -10.31 6.35 -8.71
C ASN A 57 -11.19 7.22 -7.78
N PRO A 58 -10.73 7.56 -6.58
CA PRO A 58 -11.50 8.36 -5.63
C PRO A 58 -11.55 9.85 -5.98
N ASP A 59 -10.62 10.33 -6.81
CA ASP A 59 -10.49 11.73 -7.17
C ASP A 59 -10.00 11.90 -8.61
N THR A 60 -10.89 12.25 -9.51
CA THR A 60 -10.56 12.44 -10.93
C THR A 60 -9.92 13.80 -11.26
N ARG A 61 -9.68 14.65 -10.25
CA ARG A 61 -8.99 15.93 -10.42
C ARG A 61 -7.47 15.72 -10.44
N GLY A 62 -6.86 15.94 -11.56
CA GLY A 62 -5.41 15.73 -11.75
C GLY A 62 -5.01 14.30 -12.13
N ASN A 63 -5.94 13.34 -12.05
CA ASN A 63 -5.83 12.00 -12.60
C ASN A 63 -7.20 11.54 -13.10
N THR A 64 -7.37 11.44 -14.41
CA THR A 64 -8.67 11.18 -15.05
C THR A 64 -8.92 9.70 -15.36
N THR A 65 -8.05 8.81 -14.91
CA THR A 65 -8.21 7.36 -15.05
C THR A 65 -9.36 6.85 -14.20
N ASP A 66 -9.97 5.75 -14.59
CA ASP A 66 -11.09 5.15 -13.85
C ASP A 66 -10.62 4.22 -12.73
N SER A 67 -9.44 3.61 -12.89
CA SER A 67 -8.91 2.58 -11.99
C SER A 67 -7.53 2.95 -11.44
N VAL A 68 -7.35 2.75 -10.16
CA VAL A 68 -6.10 3.03 -9.43
C VAL A 68 -5.80 1.91 -8.43
N VAL A 69 -4.58 1.82 -7.94
CA VAL A 69 -4.26 0.94 -6.82
C VAL A 69 -4.49 1.68 -5.51
N ALA A 70 -5.37 1.15 -4.67
CA ALA A 70 -5.45 1.55 -3.28
C ALA A 70 -4.50 0.71 -2.44
N PHE A 71 -3.75 1.36 -1.56
CA PHE A 71 -2.80 0.74 -0.65
C PHE A 71 -3.05 1.21 0.78
N ARG A 72 -3.24 0.25 1.70
CA ARG A 72 -3.36 0.55 3.12
C ARG A 72 -1.98 0.68 3.76
N ARG A 73 -1.62 1.90 4.16
CA ARG A 73 -0.46 2.17 4.98
C ARG A 73 -0.78 1.84 6.43
N SER A 74 -0.34 0.68 6.87
CA SER A 74 -0.56 0.25 8.25
C SER A 74 0.40 0.95 9.21
N ARG A 75 -0.10 1.38 10.34
CA ARG A 75 0.70 1.93 11.43
C ARG A 75 1.62 0.90 12.08
N TRP A 76 1.35 -0.39 11.90
CA TRP A 76 2.14 -1.49 12.46
C TRP A 76 3.25 -1.97 11.53
N ALA A 77 3.24 -1.52 10.29
CA ALA A 77 4.26 -1.88 9.32
C ALA A 77 5.51 -0.99 9.47
N SER A 78 6.62 -1.43 8.89
CA SER A 78 7.85 -0.67 8.91
C SER A 78 7.76 0.60 8.07
N ASN A 79 8.76 1.47 8.18
CA ASN A 79 8.92 2.64 7.31
C ASN A 79 9.31 2.29 5.85
N ILE A 80 9.45 1.00 5.53
CA ILE A 80 9.75 0.50 4.18
C ILE A 80 8.58 -0.36 3.67
N TYR A 81 7.44 -0.31 4.33
CA TYR A 81 6.24 -0.99 3.90
C TYR A 81 5.55 -0.24 2.78
N GLY A 82 5.40 -0.89 1.64
CA GLY A 82 4.84 -0.29 0.43
C GLY A 82 3.99 -1.24 -0.40
N VAL A 83 3.32 -0.68 -1.40
CA VAL A 83 2.64 -1.45 -2.43
C VAL A 83 3.66 -1.97 -3.43
N ARG A 84 3.59 -3.26 -3.73
CA ARG A 84 4.38 -3.93 -4.76
C ARG A 84 3.55 -4.11 -6.01
N ILE A 85 4.11 -3.70 -7.13
CA ILE A 85 3.55 -3.87 -8.46
C ILE A 85 4.54 -4.70 -9.28
N ASP A 86 4.13 -5.91 -9.64
CA ASP A 86 4.89 -6.77 -10.54
C ASP A 86 4.59 -6.36 -11.98
N LEU A 87 5.62 -6.02 -12.73
CA LEU A 87 5.50 -5.47 -14.07
C LEU A 87 5.16 -6.55 -15.10
N ALA A 88 4.29 -6.25 -16.05
CA ALA A 88 4.05 -7.13 -17.20
C ALA A 88 5.35 -7.29 -18.02
N GLU A 89 6.01 -6.17 -18.32
CA GLU A 89 7.30 -6.12 -19.00
C GLU A 89 8.35 -5.47 -18.09
N PRO A 90 9.50 -6.11 -17.86
CA PRO A 90 10.59 -5.52 -17.12
C PRO A 90 11.20 -4.32 -17.86
N PHE A 91 11.77 -3.38 -17.12
CA PHE A 91 12.59 -2.35 -17.72
C PHE A 91 14.05 -2.45 -17.30
N ALA A 92 14.92 -2.04 -18.23
CA ALA A 92 16.36 -2.08 -18.04
C ALA A 92 16.86 -0.79 -17.39
N LEU A 93 17.76 -0.92 -16.42
CA LEU A 93 18.56 0.18 -15.91
C LEU A 93 20.01 0.05 -16.35
N SER A 94 20.59 1.20 -16.62
CA SER A 94 21.98 1.37 -17.03
C SER A 94 22.65 2.47 -16.16
N PRO A 95 23.95 2.72 -16.34
CA PRO A 95 24.62 3.84 -15.66
C PRO A 95 24.07 5.22 -16.02
N GLN A 96 23.45 5.38 -17.20
CA GLN A 96 22.81 6.63 -17.62
C GLN A 96 21.62 6.98 -16.75
N GLY A 97 20.92 5.95 -16.25
CA GLY A 97 19.72 6.11 -15.43
C GLY A 97 18.46 6.36 -16.25
N ARG A 98 17.36 6.45 -15.55
CA ARG A 98 16.01 6.78 -16.02
C ARG A 98 15.27 7.55 -14.93
N MET A 99 14.14 8.12 -15.26
CA MET A 99 13.19 8.65 -14.30
C MET A 99 11.99 7.69 -14.20
N VAL A 100 11.54 7.46 -12.99
CA VAL A 100 10.27 6.77 -12.74
C VAL A 100 9.31 7.79 -12.17
N HIS A 101 8.17 7.93 -12.81
CA HIS A 101 7.06 8.78 -12.41
C HIS A 101 5.97 7.94 -11.80
N VAL A 102 5.37 8.40 -10.73
CA VAL A 102 4.26 7.72 -10.07
C VAL A 102 3.23 8.76 -9.65
N LEU A 103 2.03 8.70 -10.19
CA LEU A 103 0.93 9.48 -9.62
C LEU A 103 0.54 8.89 -8.27
N ILE A 104 0.51 9.74 -7.25
CA ILE A 104 0.16 9.35 -5.90
C ILE A 104 -0.81 10.35 -5.29
N HIS A 105 -1.85 9.83 -4.64
CA HIS A 105 -2.79 10.59 -3.81
C HIS A 105 -2.76 10.00 -2.40
N ARG A 106 -2.52 10.83 -1.40
CA ARG A 106 -2.42 10.40 0.00
C ARG A 106 -2.89 11.49 0.97
N PRO A 107 -3.51 11.13 2.11
CA PRO A 107 -4.01 12.10 3.08
C PRO A 107 -2.89 12.71 3.95
N GLN A 108 -1.81 11.97 4.12
CA GLN A 108 -0.70 12.31 5.01
C GLN A 108 0.54 11.50 4.66
N GLY A 109 1.60 11.64 5.44
CA GLY A 109 2.85 10.89 5.31
C GLY A 109 4.04 11.81 5.05
N GLY A 110 5.23 11.26 5.24
CA GLY A 110 6.50 11.92 4.98
C GLY A 110 6.98 11.73 3.54
N ARG A 111 8.27 11.47 3.38
CA ARG A 111 8.87 11.28 2.06
C ARG A 111 8.33 10.01 1.38
N VAL A 112 8.11 10.10 0.09
CA VAL A 112 7.79 8.95 -0.75
C VAL A 112 9.07 8.29 -1.21
N MET A 113 9.13 6.95 -1.14
CA MET A 113 10.29 6.17 -1.56
C MET A 113 9.88 5.15 -2.62
N LEU A 114 10.78 4.89 -3.56
CA LEU A 114 10.66 3.84 -4.56
C LEU A 114 11.76 2.81 -4.36
N VAL A 115 11.38 1.52 -4.40
CA VAL A 115 12.30 0.38 -4.40
C VAL A 115 12.12 -0.40 -5.70
N GLY A 116 13.22 -0.73 -6.37
CA GLY A 116 13.21 -1.59 -7.55
C GLY A 116 13.69 -2.99 -7.19
N LEU A 117 12.87 -4.00 -7.50
CA LEU A 117 13.23 -5.40 -7.37
C LEU A 117 13.55 -6.00 -8.73
N GLY A 118 14.65 -6.73 -8.83
CA GLY A 118 15.05 -7.26 -10.12
C GLY A 118 16.33 -8.09 -10.06
N LYS A 119 16.90 -8.33 -11.25
CA LYS A 119 18.08 -9.18 -11.45
C LYS A 119 19.20 -8.43 -12.13
N ARG A 120 20.40 -8.66 -11.68
CA ARG A 120 21.61 -8.13 -12.32
C ARG A 120 21.92 -8.96 -13.56
N ARG A 121 22.24 -8.28 -14.67
CA ARG A 121 22.60 -8.91 -15.94
C ARG A 121 23.96 -9.61 -15.90
N ASP A 122 24.87 -9.11 -15.06
CA ASP A 122 26.21 -9.69 -14.87
C ASP A 122 26.25 -10.90 -13.93
N ARG A 123 25.10 -11.31 -13.34
CA ARG A 123 24.99 -12.45 -12.43
C ARG A 123 24.13 -13.56 -13.03
N ALA A 124 24.72 -14.34 -13.92
CA ALA A 124 24.11 -15.57 -14.39
C ALA A 124 23.85 -16.51 -13.21
N GLY A 125 22.59 -16.89 -12.96
CA GLY A 125 22.23 -17.79 -11.86
C GLY A 125 21.49 -17.13 -10.69
N GLN A 126 21.33 -15.83 -10.67
CA GLN A 126 20.42 -15.17 -9.73
C GLN A 126 18.99 -15.65 -9.97
N ARG A 127 18.44 -16.47 -9.06
CA ARG A 127 17.11 -17.08 -9.21
C ARG A 127 15.97 -16.17 -8.75
N THR A 128 16.22 -15.36 -7.73
CA THR A 128 15.22 -14.49 -7.11
C THR A 128 15.52 -13.03 -7.39
N ASP A 129 14.49 -12.23 -7.48
CA ASP A 129 14.61 -10.78 -7.52
C ASP A 129 15.06 -10.28 -6.15
N VAL A 130 15.99 -9.33 -6.16
CA VAL A 130 16.44 -8.63 -4.95
C VAL A 130 16.36 -7.12 -5.17
N GLU A 131 16.45 -6.38 -4.09
CA GLU A 131 16.52 -4.92 -4.14
C GLU A 131 17.73 -4.47 -4.97
N GLN A 132 17.49 -3.69 -6.00
CA GLN A 132 18.52 -3.14 -6.88
C GLN A 132 18.80 -1.66 -6.57
N PHE A 133 17.76 -0.95 -6.19
CA PHE A 133 17.84 0.44 -5.73
C PHE A 133 16.70 0.74 -4.77
N TRP A 134 16.89 1.79 -4.01
CA TRP A 134 15.85 2.53 -3.31
C TRP A 134 16.21 4.01 -3.32
N THR A 135 15.24 4.83 -3.62
CA THR A 135 15.41 6.26 -3.81
C THR A 135 14.17 7.02 -3.34
N TYR A 136 14.35 8.27 -2.98
CA TYR A 136 13.24 9.14 -2.59
C TYR A 136 12.80 9.98 -3.79
N SER A 137 11.53 10.40 -3.78
CA SER A 137 11.04 11.37 -4.74
C SER A 137 11.86 12.66 -4.65
N VAL A 138 12.21 13.22 -5.81
CA VAL A 138 12.87 14.53 -5.93
C VAL A 138 11.87 15.67 -6.09
N THR A 139 10.58 15.36 -6.25
CA THR A 139 9.48 16.31 -6.30
C THR A 139 8.70 16.33 -5.01
N ASP A 140 8.03 17.43 -4.72
CA ASP A 140 7.09 17.51 -3.62
C ASP A 140 5.85 16.67 -3.92
N VAL A 141 5.40 15.95 -2.90
CA VAL A 141 4.18 15.13 -2.96
C VAL A 141 3.20 15.63 -1.90
N PRO A 142 2.41 16.66 -2.22
CA PRO A 142 1.44 17.22 -1.30
C PRO A 142 0.34 16.23 -0.92
N HIS A 143 -0.36 16.51 0.17
CA HIS A 143 -1.45 15.68 0.68
C HIS A 143 -2.79 16.09 0.11
N GLY A 144 -3.76 15.13 0.07
CA GLY A 144 -5.15 15.37 -0.29
C GLY A 144 -5.41 15.65 -1.77
N ARG A 145 -4.44 15.40 -2.64
CA ARG A 145 -4.55 15.55 -4.09
C ARG A 145 -3.56 14.66 -4.83
N TRP A 146 -3.80 14.43 -6.10
CA TRP A 146 -2.84 13.76 -6.97
C TRP A 146 -1.58 14.62 -7.15
N ALA A 147 -0.45 13.98 -7.11
CA ALA A 147 0.85 14.57 -7.39
C ALA A 147 1.74 13.54 -8.11
N ASP A 148 2.65 14.02 -8.94
CA ASP A 148 3.62 13.17 -9.61
C ASP A 148 4.91 13.09 -8.79
N ALA A 149 5.15 11.93 -8.18
CA ALA A 149 6.38 11.61 -7.51
C ALA A 149 7.42 11.16 -8.55
N VAL A 150 8.53 11.87 -8.65
CA VAL A 150 9.58 11.60 -9.64
C VAL A 150 10.81 11.03 -8.96
N PHE A 151 11.31 9.92 -9.49
CA PHE A 151 12.39 9.15 -8.89
C PHE A 151 13.53 8.94 -9.89
N PRO A 152 14.72 9.51 -9.65
CA PRO A 152 15.90 9.19 -10.44
C PRO A 152 16.41 7.79 -10.07
N VAL A 153 16.52 6.92 -11.06
CA VAL A 153 16.96 5.53 -10.90
C VAL A 153 18.10 5.20 -11.87
N LYS A 154 19.11 4.47 -11.39
CA LYS A 154 20.25 4.03 -12.20
C LYS A 154 20.88 2.77 -11.65
N SER A 155 21.63 2.06 -12.49
CA SER A 155 22.43 0.92 -12.06
C SER A 155 23.77 0.90 -12.79
N ALA A 156 24.86 0.89 -12.04
CA ALA A 156 26.21 0.78 -12.59
C ALA A 156 26.48 -0.56 -13.28
N SER A 157 25.79 -1.63 -12.90
CA SER A 157 26.01 -2.99 -13.37
C SER A 157 25.04 -3.45 -14.47
N GLY A 158 24.04 -2.63 -14.80
CA GLY A 158 22.90 -3.07 -15.61
C GLY A 158 22.01 -4.07 -14.87
N VAL A 159 20.74 -3.76 -14.77
CA VAL A 159 19.75 -4.62 -14.13
C VAL A 159 18.45 -4.60 -14.91
N ASP A 160 17.68 -5.67 -14.81
CA ASP A 160 16.29 -5.72 -15.25
C ASP A 160 15.38 -5.66 -14.02
N ILE A 161 14.53 -4.64 -13.98
CA ILE A 161 13.57 -4.40 -12.91
C ILE A 161 12.27 -5.10 -13.26
N HIS A 162 11.83 -6.00 -12.39
CA HIS A 162 10.64 -6.80 -12.57
C HIS A 162 9.48 -6.34 -11.71
N SER A 163 9.77 -5.64 -10.61
CA SER A 163 8.75 -5.11 -9.70
C SER A 163 9.17 -3.77 -9.14
N LEU A 164 8.18 -2.91 -8.91
CA LEU A 164 8.33 -1.65 -8.19
C LEU A 164 7.61 -1.73 -6.85
N VAL A 165 8.22 -1.17 -5.82
CA VAL A 165 7.57 -1.00 -4.52
C VAL A 165 7.50 0.50 -4.24
N ILE A 166 6.29 1.02 -4.13
CA ILE A 166 6.03 2.41 -3.78
C ILE A 166 5.70 2.48 -2.30
N VAL A 167 6.53 3.19 -1.54
CA VAL A 167 6.37 3.42 -0.11
C VAL A 167 5.85 4.84 0.08
N PRO A 168 4.56 5.02 0.40
CA PRO A 168 3.94 6.35 0.45
C PRO A 168 4.35 7.16 1.69
N ASP A 169 5.00 6.54 2.65
CA ASP A 169 5.51 7.17 3.87
C ASP A 169 6.73 6.40 4.37
N ALA A 170 7.91 6.93 4.08
CA ALA A 170 9.20 6.32 4.43
C ALA A 170 9.90 7.09 5.57
N GLU A 171 9.16 7.82 6.39
CA GLU A 171 9.72 8.54 7.53
C GLU A 171 10.25 7.60 8.62
N SER A 172 11.30 8.05 9.28
CA SER A 172 11.91 7.34 10.40
C SER A 172 12.27 8.35 11.52
N PRO A 173 11.86 8.12 12.77
CA PRO A 173 11.10 6.97 13.23
C PRO A 173 9.66 6.98 12.74
N HIS A 174 9.14 5.79 12.46
CA HIS A 174 7.78 5.62 11.98
C HIS A 174 6.79 5.69 13.15
N GLN A 175 5.93 6.69 13.15
CA GLN A 175 4.89 6.88 14.18
C GLN A 175 3.58 7.33 13.52
N LEU A 176 2.73 6.37 13.21
CA LEU A 176 1.39 6.65 12.71
C LEU A 176 0.36 6.44 13.82
N ALA A 177 -0.54 7.42 13.98
CA ALA A 177 -1.65 7.32 14.93
C ALA A 177 -2.71 6.32 14.48
N ALA A 178 -2.92 6.19 13.16
CA ALA A 178 -3.91 5.31 12.54
C ALA A 178 -3.42 4.85 11.16
N ASP A 179 -4.05 3.79 10.65
CA ASP A 179 -3.90 3.38 9.26
C ASP A 179 -4.56 4.41 8.35
N TRP A 180 -4.07 4.50 7.11
CA TRP A 180 -4.66 5.34 6.08
C TRP A 180 -4.45 4.72 4.69
N VAL A 181 -5.16 5.21 3.68
CA VAL A 181 -5.07 4.68 2.31
C VAL A 181 -4.36 5.69 1.42
N ALA A 182 -3.35 5.21 0.69
CA ALA A 182 -2.78 5.90 -0.46
C ALA A 182 -3.38 5.30 -1.75
N TYR A 183 -3.48 6.12 -2.78
CA TYR A 183 -3.83 5.69 -4.11
C TYR A 183 -2.64 5.95 -5.04
N ILE A 184 -2.34 4.99 -5.89
CA ILE A 184 -1.19 5.00 -6.79
C ILE A 184 -1.69 4.70 -8.19
N ASP A 185 -1.16 5.42 -9.17
CA ASP A 185 -1.54 5.24 -10.56
C ASP A 185 -0.46 5.71 -11.54
N ASP A 186 -0.71 5.45 -12.80
CA ASP A 186 -0.03 6.03 -13.95
C ASP A 186 1.50 6.08 -13.76
N ILE A 187 2.11 4.90 -13.65
CA ILE A 187 3.55 4.78 -13.52
C ILE A 187 4.17 4.89 -14.90
N ALA A 188 5.13 5.79 -15.08
CA ALA A 188 5.88 5.93 -16.31
C ALA A 188 7.39 5.81 -16.05
N VAL A 189 8.11 5.23 -17.01
CA VAL A 189 9.58 5.12 -16.99
C VAL A 189 10.12 5.76 -18.25
N ASP A 190 10.75 6.92 -18.10
CA ASP A 190 11.28 7.72 -19.19
C ASP A 190 12.56 8.48 -18.80
N ASP A 191 12.94 9.48 -19.56
CA ASP A 191 14.13 10.30 -19.31
C ASP A 191 13.77 11.74 -18.88
N ASN A 192 12.47 12.05 -18.66
CA ASN A 192 11.99 13.36 -18.24
C ASN A 192 12.10 13.51 -16.73
N ALA A 193 12.69 14.60 -16.22
CA ALA A 193 12.79 14.87 -14.80
C ALA A 193 11.67 15.77 -14.25
N GLU A 194 10.87 16.36 -15.15
CA GLU A 194 9.80 17.29 -14.75
C GLU A 194 8.52 16.53 -14.38
N PRO A 195 7.86 16.89 -13.31
CA PRO A 195 6.62 16.25 -12.92
C PRO A 195 5.51 16.50 -13.96
N ARG A 196 4.73 15.47 -14.27
CA ARG A 196 3.63 15.50 -15.24
C ARG A 196 2.45 16.33 -14.75
N ILE A 197 2.29 16.44 -13.42
CA ILE A 197 1.30 17.30 -12.77
C ILE A 197 2.04 18.40 -12.02
N SER A 198 1.76 19.66 -12.37
CA SER A 198 2.32 20.79 -11.62
C SER A 198 1.65 20.92 -10.25
N PRO A 199 2.41 21.01 -9.16
CA PRO A 199 1.85 21.24 -7.84
C PRO A 199 1.03 22.54 -7.73
N ALA A 200 1.30 23.53 -8.59
CA ALA A 200 0.62 24.82 -8.61
C ALA A 200 -0.73 24.80 -9.37
N ALA A 201 -1.04 23.73 -10.13
CA ALA A 201 -2.22 23.72 -11.01
C ALA A 201 -3.52 23.32 -10.30
N THR A 202 -3.50 23.02 -9.02
CA THR A 202 -4.71 22.55 -8.31
C THR A 202 -5.06 23.43 -7.13
N ASP A 203 -5.78 24.52 -7.39
CA ASP A 203 -6.62 25.23 -6.39
C ASP A 203 -7.85 24.39 -5.98
N ALA A 204 -7.78 23.08 -6.11
CA ALA A 204 -8.85 22.20 -5.68
C ALA A 204 -8.85 22.10 -4.16
N PRO A 205 -10.01 22.16 -3.50
CA PRO A 205 -10.07 21.94 -2.05
C PRO A 205 -9.43 20.59 -1.72
N VAL A 206 -8.55 20.61 -0.74
CA VAL A 206 -7.97 19.37 -0.18
C VAL A 206 -9.12 18.47 0.22
N ILE A 207 -9.29 17.34 -0.47
CA ILE A 207 -10.17 16.30 0.04
C ILE A 207 -9.43 15.77 1.26
N ASP A 208 -9.93 16.13 2.42
CA ASP A 208 -9.52 15.47 3.65
C ASP A 208 -9.98 13.99 3.55
N ALA A 209 -9.09 13.13 3.04
CA ALA A 209 -9.36 11.69 2.97
C ALA A 209 -9.48 11.09 4.38
N SER A 210 -9.10 11.85 5.42
CA SER A 210 -9.46 11.54 6.79
C SER A 210 -10.92 11.85 7.09
N ALA A 211 -11.54 12.74 6.32
CA ALA A 211 -12.96 13.11 6.44
C ALA A 211 -13.92 12.18 5.68
N THR A 212 -13.47 11.27 4.83
CA THR A 212 -14.26 10.08 4.47
C THR A 212 -14.32 9.15 5.68
N GLY A 213 -14.72 9.76 6.80
CA GLY A 213 -14.91 9.14 8.06
C GLY A 213 -16.11 8.23 8.03
N GLU A 214 -16.03 7.14 7.29
CA GLU A 214 -16.89 6.03 7.56
C GLU A 214 -16.62 5.61 9.01
N LYS A 215 -17.63 5.77 9.83
CA LYS A 215 -17.65 5.17 11.17
C LYS A 215 -17.36 3.70 10.94
N GLY A 216 -16.37 3.15 11.62
CA GLY A 216 -16.16 1.73 11.60
C GLY A 216 -17.43 1.04 12.07
N THR A 217 -17.72 -0.12 11.54
CA THR A 217 -18.87 -0.92 11.93
C THR A 217 -18.40 -2.31 12.28
N VAL A 218 -18.68 -2.77 13.50
CA VAL A 218 -18.52 -4.17 13.85
C VAL A 218 -19.59 -4.95 13.12
N VAL A 219 -19.21 -5.62 12.03
CA VAL A 219 -20.12 -6.41 11.20
C VAL A 219 -20.41 -7.77 11.81
N THR A 220 -19.46 -8.31 12.58
CA THR A 220 -19.56 -9.62 13.18
C THR A 220 -18.76 -9.67 14.48
N ALA A 221 -19.38 -10.19 15.54
CA ALA A 221 -18.69 -10.58 16.76
C ALA A 221 -19.07 -12.02 17.07
N THR A 222 -18.40 -12.96 16.40
CA THR A 222 -18.68 -14.41 16.56
C THR A 222 -17.60 -15.06 17.40
N SER A 223 -18.02 -15.98 18.27
CA SER A 223 -17.10 -16.78 19.06
C SER A 223 -17.73 -18.12 19.36
N ARG A 224 -16.92 -19.17 19.38
CA ARG A 224 -17.33 -20.46 19.93
C ARG A 224 -17.01 -20.46 21.42
N ASN A 225 -17.92 -21.03 22.23
CA ASN A 225 -17.71 -21.22 23.67
C ASN A 225 -17.62 -19.91 24.48
N GLY A 226 -18.28 -18.87 24.02
CA GLY A 226 -18.36 -17.58 24.67
C GLY A 226 -18.88 -16.50 23.75
N THR A 227 -18.99 -15.28 24.27
CA THR A 227 -19.41 -14.10 23.51
C THR A 227 -18.53 -12.91 23.83
N VAL A 228 -18.48 -11.95 22.90
CA VAL A 228 -17.88 -10.64 23.10
C VAL A 228 -18.98 -9.60 22.97
N VAL A 229 -19.08 -8.73 23.97
CA VAL A 229 -20.10 -7.68 24.04
C VAL A 229 -19.45 -6.34 24.37
N THR A 230 -20.18 -5.24 24.26
CA THR A 230 -19.71 -3.95 24.78
C THR A 230 -19.54 -4.01 26.32
N ALA A 231 -18.84 -3.03 26.88
CA ALA A 231 -18.59 -2.96 28.32
C ALA A 231 -19.90 -2.91 29.16
N ASP A 232 -20.99 -2.40 28.58
CA ASP A 232 -22.34 -2.34 29.13
C ASP A 232 -23.23 -3.54 28.74
N GLY A 233 -22.67 -4.52 28.04
CA GLY A 233 -23.35 -5.79 27.73
C GLY A 233 -24.16 -5.79 26.42
N GLN A 234 -24.05 -4.80 25.58
CA GLN A 234 -24.75 -4.77 24.29
C GLN A 234 -24.06 -5.67 23.23
N THR A 235 -24.86 -6.18 22.32
CA THR A 235 -24.37 -6.96 21.19
C THR A 235 -23.54 -6.09 20.25
N LEU A 236 -22.43 -6.62 19.78
CA LEU A 236 -21.51 -5.92 18.86
C LEU A 236 -21.87 -6.07 17.38
N ASN A 237 -22.75 -6.98 16.99
CA ASN A 237 -23.13 -7.18 15.60
C ASN A 237 -23.85 -5.95 15.04
N ALA A 238 -23.39 -5.46 13.87
CA ALA A 238 -23.83 -4.21 13.27
C ALA A 238 -23.64 -2.97 14.18
N PHE A 239 -22.68 -3.03 15.07
CA PHE A 239 -22.38 -1.97 16.03
C PHE A 239 -21.50 -0.89 15.41
N ALA A 240 -21.95 0.37 15.45
CA ALA A 240 -21.16 1.50 14.95
C ALA A 240 -20.00 1.82 15.90
N THR A 241 -18.79 1.95 15.35
CA THR A 241 -17.59 2.32 16.11
C THR A 241 -17.16 3.75 15.77
N ASP A 242 -16.43 4.36 16.69
CA ASP A 242 -15.75 5.64 16.45
C ASP A 242 -14.25 5.36 16.23
N ARG A 243 -13.76 5.63 15.02
CA ARG A 243 -12.34 5.42 14.67
C ARG A 243 -11.35 6.24 15.49
N LEU A 244 -11.84 7.26 16.20
CA LEU A 244 -11.00 8.12 17.05
C LEU A 244 -11.04 7.69 18.53
N LYS A 245 -11.92 6.75 18.87
CA LYS A 245 -12.09 6.30 20.24
C LYS A 245 -11.88 4.80 20.36
N ALA A 246 -11.14 4.42 21.37
CA ALA A 246 -11.01 3.02 21.75
C ALA A 246 -12.39 2.47 22.19
N LEU A 247 -12.64 1.19 21.91
CA LEU A 247 -13.87 0.50 22.29
C LEU A 247 -13.57 -0.47 23.44
N ALA A 248 -14.18 -0.24 24.60
CA ALA A 248 -14.14 -1.19 25.68
C ALA A 248 -15.15 -2.34 25.41
N VAL A 249 -14.64 -3.56 25.42
CA VAL A 249 -15.43 -4.78 25.26
C VAL A 249 -15.31 -5.66 26.49
N LYS A 250 -16.31 -6.51 26.67
CA LYS A 250 -16.35 -7.53 27.71
C LYS A 250 -16.45 -8.91 27.08
N VAL A 251 -15.65 -9.84 27.57
CA VAL A 251 -15.71 -11.25 27.17
C VAL A 251 -16.54 -12.04 28.18
N VAL A 252 -17.45 -12.85 27.66
CA VAL A 252 -18.32 -13.70 28.47
C VAL A 252 -18.12 -15.15 28.09
N PRO A 253 -17.19 -15.88 28.74
CA PRO A 253 -16.95 -17.28 28.46
C PRO A 253 -18.18 -18.14 28.79
N ALA A 254 -18.42 -19.20 28.02
CA ALA A 254 -19.36 -20.23 28.38
C ALA A 254 -18.87 -21.02 29.64
N PRO A 255 -19.74 -21.70 30.38
CA PRO A 255 -19.32 -22.52 31.52
C PRO A 255 -18.24 -23.53 31.14
N GLY A 256 -17.14 -23.56 31.89
CA GLY A 256 -16.01 -24.43 31.65
C GLY A 256 -15.00 -23.90 30.62
N PHE A 257 -15.13 -22.64 30.20
CA PHE A 257 -14.19 -21.98 29.27
C PHE A 257 -13.61 -20.69 29.86
N ARG A 258 -12.45 -20.29 29.36
CA ARG A 258 -11.84 -18.99 29.62
C ARG A 258 -11.45 -18.33 28.33
N CYS A 259 -11.41 -17.02 28.28
CA CYS A 259 -10.90 -16.29 27.13
C CYS A 259 -9.36 -16.30 27.16
N LYS A 260 -8.74 -16.68 26.05
CA LYS A 260 -7.29 -16.63 25.83
C LYS A 260 -6.89 -15.33 25.15
N GLY A 261 -7.78 -14.75 24.35
CA GLY A 261 -7.53 -13.52 23.62
C GLY A 261 -8.65 -13.17 22.65
N LEU A 262 -8.49 -12.05 21.98
CA LEU A 262 -9.35 -11.58 20.91
C LEU A 262 -8.58 -11.46 19.59
N ARG A 263 -9.14 -12.02 18.53
CA ARG A 263 -8.71 -11.78 17.18
C ARG A 263 -9.60 -10.71 16.55
N ILE A 264 -9.01 -9.65 16.05
CA ILE A 264 -9.70 -8.52 15.43
C ILE A 264 -9.23 -8.43 14.01
N ARG A 265 -10.15 -8.53 13.06
CA ARG A 265 -9.92 -8.26 11.65
C ARG A 265 -10.66 -6.98 11.29
N TYR A 266 -9.99 -6.07 10.62
CA TYR A 266 -10.59 -4.81 10.23
C TYR A 266 -10.09 -4.36 8.86
N GLY A 267 -10.92 -3.60 8.16
CA GLY A 267 -10.58 -3.21 6.82
C GLY A 267 -11.59 -2.29 6.18
N GLN A 268 -11.22 -1.79 5.00
CA GLN A 268 -12.11 -1.06 4.14
C GLN A 268 -12.47 -1.93 2.94
N ARG A 269 -13.75 -1.99 2.60
CA ARG A 269 -14.16 -2.40 1.27
C ARG A 269 -13.86 -1.27 0.32
N LEU A 270 -13.05 -1.55 -0.67
CA LEU A 270 -12.81 -0.62 -1.76
C LEU A 270 -13.99 -0.65 -2.71
N ALA A 271 -14.52 0.52 -3.04
CA ALA A 271 -15.53 0.64 -4.10
C ALA A 271 -14.87 0.48 -5.47
N GLY A 272 -15.50 -0.24 -6.40
CA GLY A 272 -15.04 -0.38 -7.78
C GLY A 272 -14.60 -1.78 -8.19
N PRO A 273 -14.10 -1.95 -9.42
CA PRO A 273 -13.59 -3.22 -9.90
C PRO A 273 -12.38 -3.63 -9.04
N GLN A 274 -12.51 -4.77 -8.40
CA GLN A 274 -11.46 -5.31 -7.56
C GLN A 274 -10.66 -6.34 -8.36
N THR A 275 -9.39 -6.52 -8.02
CA THR A 275 -8.60 -7.64 -8.52
C THR A 275 -9.30 -8.97 -8.25
N GLU A 276 -8.96 -9.97 -9.06
CA GLU A 276 -9.55 -11.30 -9.00
C GLU A 276 -9.78 -11.78 -7.56
N GLY A 277 -11.06 -11.97 -7.19
CA GLY A 277 -11.47 -12.36 -5.85
C GLY A 277 -12.13 -11.28 -4.99
N GLY A 278 -12.10 -10.00 -5.37
CA GLY A 278 -12.85 -8.91 -4.68
C GLY A 278 -12.66 -8.84 -3.17
N GLN A 279 -11.48 -9.23 -2.67
CA GLN A 279 -11.24 -9.33 -1.24
C GLN A 279 -11.11 -7.95 -0.59
N PRO A 280 -11.74 -7.71 0.56
CA PRO A 280 -11.52 -6.49 1.32
C PRO A 280 -10.05 -6.38 1.77
N MET A 281 -9.56 -5.16 1.93
CA MET A 281 -8.25 -4.97 2.56
C MET A 281 -8.39 -5.19 4.07
N TRP A 282 -8.01 -6.37 4.54
CA TRP A 282 -8.08 -6.76 5.93
C TRP A 282 -6.74 -6.65 6.64
N GLN A 283 -6.80 -6.24 7.90
CA GLN A 283 -5.72 -6.37 8.85
C GLN A 283 -6.18 -7.23 10.02
N GLU A 284 -5.29 -8.04 10.56
CA GLU A 284 -5.57 -8.86 11.74
C GLU A 284 -4.68 -8.45 12.90
N VAL A 285 -5.26 -8.32 14.07
CA VAL A 285 -4.57 -8.09 15.35
C VAL A 285 -5.07 -9.10 16.35
N TYR A 286 -4.15 -9.71 17.10
CA TYR A 286 -4.46 -10.58 18.22
C TYR A 286 -4.10 -9.89 19.54
N LEU A 287 -5.10 -9.75 20.42
CA LEU A 287 -4.93 -9.24 21.78
C LEU A 287 -4.96 -10.43 22.75
N GLY A 288 -3.81 -10.77 23.30
CA GLY A 288 -3.70 -11.85 24.28
C GLY A 288 -4.29 -11.49 25.65
N SER A 289 -4.38 -12.48 26.53
CA SER A 289 -4.94 -12.31 27.88
C SER A 289 -4.19 -11.30 28.75
N ASP A 290 -2.95 -10.99 28.43
CA ASP A 290 -2.15 -9.93 29.06
C ASP A 290 -2.70 -8.51 28.82
N ARG A 291 -3.61 -8.35 27.85
CA ARG A 291 -4.29 -7.10 27.51
C ARG A 291 -5.64 -6.94 28.19
N PHE A 292 -6.03 -7.89 29.05
CA PHE A 292 -7.31 -7.88 29.72
C PHE A 292 -7.18 -7.38 31.16
N ASP A 293 -8.15 -6.58 31.58
CA ASP A 293 -8.41 -6.28 32.98
C ASP A 293 -9.66 -7.06 33.41
N GLY A 294 -9.43 -8.21 34.04
CA GLY A 294 -10.48 -9.17 34.34
C GLY A 294 -11.14 -9.73 33.07
N ASP A 295 -12.42 -9.44 32.88
CA ASP A 295 -13.21 -9.82 31.72
C ASP A 295 -13.28 -8.73 30.63
N ARG A 296 -12.54 -7.64 30.79
CA ARG A 296 -12.57 -6.46 29.92
C ARG A 296 -11.30 -6.32 29.11
N CYS A 297 -11.45 -5.88 27.88
CA CYS A 297 -10.35 -5.52 27.00
C CYS A 297 -10.68 -4.23 26.25
N THR A 298 -9.69 -3.38 26.06
CA THR A 298 -9.85 -2.15 25.27
C THR A 298 -9.29 -2.36 23.88
N LEU A 299 -10.16 -2.30 22.86
CA LEU A 299 -9.78 -2.36 21.47
C LEU A 299 -9.27 -0.98 21.05
N PRO A 300 -8.03 -0.88 20.54
CA PRO A 300 -7.49 0.40 20.08
C PRO A 300 -8.33 0.98 18.94
N ALA A 301 -8.53 2.28 18.92
CA ALA A 301 -9.27 2.98 17.87
C ALA A 301 -8.78 2.64 16.44
N SER A 302 -7.49 2.38 16.30
CA SER A 302 -6.87 1.96 15.05
C SER A 302 -7.35 0.62 14.48
N CYS A 303 -7.87 -0.27 15.32
CA CYS A 303 -8.46 -1.55 14.92
C CYS A 303 -9.97 -1.43 14.60
N LEU A 304 -10.52 -0.22 14.66
CA LEU A 304 -11.95 0.05 14.52
C LEU A 304 -12.28 0.82 13.24
N ASN A 305 -11.40 0.71 12.23
CA ASN A 305 -11.53 1.42 10.98
C ASN A 305 -12.17 0.52 9.91
N GLY A 306 -13.23 1.01 9.25
CA GLY A 306 -13.96 0.25 8.24
C GLY A 306 -14.86 -0.85 8.83
N GLU A 307 -14.94 -1.98 8.17
CA GLU A 307 -15.62 -3.18 8.69
C GLU A 307 -14.72 -3.88 9.71
N VAL A 308 -15.30 -4.29 10.81
CA VAL A 308 -14.58 -4.92 11.94
C VAL A 308 -15.20 -6.27 12.27
N GLU A 309 -14.38 -7.32 12.23
CA GLU A 309 -14.75 -8.65 12.74
C GLU A 309 -14.01 -8.91 14.05
N ILE A 310 -14.73 -9.34 15.07
CA ILE A 310 -14.16 -9.68 16.38
C ILE A 310 -14.44 -11.15 16.67
N GLU A 311 -13.39 -11.90 16.95
CA GLU A 311 -13.49 -13.31 17.31
C GLU A 311 -12.84 -13.54 18.68
N GLY A 312 -13.60 -14.05 19.64
CA GLY A 312 -13.06 -14.47 20.93
C GLY A 312 -12.43 -15.87 20.86
N ASP A 313 -11.21 -15.99 21.32
CA ASP A 313 -10.49 -17.26 21.46
C ASP A 313 -10.74 -17.84 22.85
N PHE A 314 -11.77 -18.71 22.96
CA PHE A 314 -12.16 -19.35 24.21
C PHE A 314 -11.65 -20.79 24.28
N VAL A 315 -10.89 -21.10 25.32
CA VAL A 315 -10.30 -22.41 25.57
C VAL A 315 -10.90 -23.05 26.82
N SER A 316 -11.02 -24.37 26.82
CA SER A 316 -11.53 -25.13 27.98
C SER A 316 -10.61 -24.91 29.19
N VAL A 317 -11.25 -24.71 30.33
CA VAL A 317 -10.58 -24.75 31.64
C VAL A 317 -10.58 -26.22 32.06
N LYS A 318 -9.39 -26.84 31.99
CA LYS A 318 -9.18 -28.21 32.53
C LYS A 318 -9.07 -28.17 34.03
#